data_0042b050e4cc993078a890feffa10a75
#
_entry.id   0042b050e4cc993078a890feffa10a75
#
_cell.length_a   1.000
_cell.length_b   1.000
_cell.length_c   1.000
_cell.angle_alpha   90.00
_cell.angle_beta   90.00
_cell.angle_gamma   90.00
#
_symmetry.space_group_name_H-M   'P 1'
#
loop_
_entity.id
_entity.type
_entity.pdbx_description
1 polymer ?
#
loop_
_entity_poly.entity_id
_entity_poly.type
_entity_poly.pdbx_seq_one_letter_code
_entity_poly.pdbx_strand_id
1 'polypeptide(L)'
;MFNYFLFGITYAFACVVQPGPFQAFLFSQSITNGWRKTVPLVFAPMISDLPVIVLVLLVLTKIPPQVLAILQFAGGMYLLYLAFEAYKNWRRFDANVQPGVSAQKNIFKAVLVNLFNPNPYLGWSLVMGPMLIKGWTEAPANGIVLVAGFYSSMVIYSIAMVVLFAAARSFGPRISRISIGISVLAFAAFGIYQLWAGLTGML
;
A
#
# COMPACT_ATOMS: atom_id res chain seq x y z
N MET A 1 22.62 0.46 -16.84
CA MET A 1 21.27 -0.07 -17.02
C MET A 1 20.96 -1.24 -16.11
N PHE A 2 21.71 -2.35 -16.17
CA PHE A 2 21.42 -3.56 -15.39
C PHE A 2 21.33 -3.30 -13.87
N ASN A 3 22.26 -2.54 -13.29
CA ASN A 3 22.26 -2.22 -11.86
C ASN A 3 21.04 -1.42 -11.42
N TYR A 4 20.55 -0.50 -12.27
CA TYR A 4 19.32 0.28 -12.00
C TYR A 4 18.07 -0.60 -12.03
N PHE A 5 18.01 -1.54 -12.99
CA PHE A 5 16.93 -2.52 -13.06
C PHE A 5 16.90 -3.43 -11.83
N LEU A 6 18.07 -3.98 -11.47
CA LEU A 6 18.20 -4.84 -10.29
C LEU A 6 17.85 -4.10 -9.00
N PHE A 7 18.27 -2.83 -8.88
CA PHE A 7 17.90 -2.00 -7.75
C PHE A 7 16.37 -1.81 -7.66
N GLY A 8 15.71 -1.48 -8.78
CA GLY A 8 14.25 -1.36 -8.84
C GLY A 8 13.55 -2.64 -8.38
N ILE A 9 13.98 -3.80 -8.85
CA ILE A 9 13.43 -5.11 -8.46
C ILE A 9 13.58 -5.37 -6.97
N THR A 10 14.81 -5.20 -6.44
CA THR A 10 15.12 -5.50 -5.03
C THR A 10 14.40 -4.54 -4.08
N TYR A 11 14.32 -3.27 -4.44
CA TYR A 11 13.60 -2.28 -3.65
C TYR A 11 12.08 -2.52 -3.68
N ALA A 12 11.52 -2.90 -4.83
CA ALA A 12 10.12 -3.31 -4.93
C ALA A 12 9.80 -4.50 -4.01
N PHE A 13 10.68 -5.50 -3.95
CA PHE A 13 10.53 -6.63 -3.03
C PHE A 13 10.49 -6.15 -1.57
N ALA A 14 11.44 -5.30 -1.17
CA ALA A 14 11.47 -4.74 0.19
C ALA A 14 10.16 -3.99 0.53
N CYS A 15 9.66 -3.16 -0.40
CA CYS A 15 8.40 -2.42 -0.21
C CYS A 15 7.18 -3.33 -0.07
N VAL A 16 7.12 -4.42 -0.84
CA VAL A 16 5.96 -5.33 -0.81
C VAL A 16 5.97 -6.22 0.43
N VAL A 17 7.13 -6.69 0.87
CA VAL A 17 7.26 -7.54 2.06
C VAL A 17 7.13 -6.76 3.36
N GLN A 18 7.45 -5.47 3.36
CA GLN A 18 7.33 -4.62 4.54
C GLN A 18 5.86 -4.54 5.01
N PRO A 19 5.56 -4.91 6.27
CA PRO A 19 4.21 -4.78 6.79
C PRO A 19 3.79 -3.31 6.86
N GLY A 20 2.60 -3.01 6.36
CA GLY A 20 2.10 -1.66 6.33
C GLY A 20 0.60 -1.57 6.02
N PRO A 21 0.02 -0.35 6.02
CA PRO A 21 -1.41 -0.13 5.79
C PRO A 21 -1.91 -0.70 4.47
N PHE A 22 -1.14 -0.55 3.39
CA PHE A 22 -1.53 -1.04 2.08
C PHE A 22 -1.51 -2.57 2.01
N GLN A 23 -0.49 -3.24 2.59
CA GLN A 23 -0.43 -4.69 2.68
C GLN A 23 -1.56 -5.25 3.54
N ALA A 24 -1.88 -4.60 4.67
CA ALA A 24 -3.02 -4.96 5.50
C ALA A 24 -4.35 -4.83 4.73
N PHE A 25 -4.49 -3.79 3.89
CA PHE A 25 -5.64 -3.61 3.03
C PHE A 25 -5.75 -4.72 1.97
N LEU A 26 -4.67 -5.04 1.25
CA LEU A 26 -4.64 -6.14 0.28
C LEU A 26 -4.97 -7.49 0.95
N PHE A 27 -4.44 -7.74 2.14
CA PHE A 27 -4.76 -8.93 2.93
C PHE A 27 -6.25 -9.01 3.24
N SER A 28 -6.82 -7.95 3.79
CA SER A 28 -8.26 -7.87 4.10
C SER A 28 -9.14 -8.12 2.87
N GLN A 29 -8.79 -7.48 1.74
CA GLN A 29 -9.53 -7.64 0.49
C GLN A 29 -9.40 -9.05 -0.10
N SER A 30 -8.21 -9.65 0.00
CA SER A 30 -7.96 -11.01 -0.50
C SER A 30 -8.77 -12.06 0.24
N ILE A 31 -8.85 -11.95 1.57
CA ILE A 31 -9.65 -12.84 2.40
C ILE A 31 -11.16 -12.62 2.16
N THR A 32 -11.61 -11.37 2.08
CA THR A 32 -13.03 -11.03 1.97
C THR A 32 -13.56 -11.28 0.56
N ASN A 33 -12.86 -10.81 -0.47
CA ASN A 33 -13.35 -10.77 -1.84
C ASN A 33 -12.69 -11.80 -2.77
N GLY A 34 -11.63 -12.47 -2.32
CA GLY A 34 -10.82 -13.39 -3.10
C GLY A 34 -9.82 -12.69 -4.04
N TRP A 35 -8.86 -13.47 -4.56
CA TRP A 35 -7.74 -12.93 -5.35
C TRP A 35 -8.17 -12.21 -6.64
N ARG A 36 -9.16 -12.75 -7.38
CA ARG A 36 -9.60 -12.18 -8.67
C ARG A 36 -10.11 -10.76 -8.54
N LYS A 37 -10.82 -10.44 -7.45
CA LYS A 37 -11.33 -9.08 -7.18
C LYS A 37 -10.29 -8.18 -6.53
N THR A 38 -9.23 -8.75 -5.97
CA THR A 38 -8.16 -8.01 -5.28
C THR A 38 -6.99 -7.69 -6.19
N VAL A 39 -6.66 -8.51 -7.20
CA VAL A 39 -5.57 -8.26 -8.14
C VAL A 39 -5.64 -6.86 -8.78
N PRO A 40 -6.78 -6.31 -9.23
CA PRO A 40 -6.81 -4.95 -9.75
C PRO A 40 -6.33 -3.88 -8.76
N LEU A 41 -6.40 -4.14 -7.45
CA LEU A 41 -6.01 -3.17 -6.41
C LEU A 41 -4.49 -3.02 -6.30
N VAL A 42 -3.70 -3.98 -6.79
CA VAL A 42 -2.23 -3.91 -6.78
C VAL A 42 -1.70 -2.80 -7.69
N PHE A 43 -2.53 -2.29 -8.60
CA PHE A 43 -2.20 -1.15 -9.46
C PHE A 43 -2.46 0.21 -8.80
N ALA A 44 -3.09 0.25 -7.64
CA ALA A 44 -3.39 1.50 -6.94
C ALA A 44 -2.15 2.35 -6.64
N PRO A 45 -0.99 1.80 -6.23
CA PRO A 45 0.23 2.58 -6.07
C PRO A 45 0.68 3.31 -7.34
N MET A 46 0.52 2.70 -8.52
CA MET A 46 0.88 3.38 -9.78
C MET A 46 0.09 4.68 -10.00
N ILE A 47 -1.13 4.75 -9.48
CA ILE A 47 -1.98 5.94 -9.56
C ILE A 47 -1.62 6.93 -8.45
N SER A 48 -1.53 6.45 -7.20
CA SER A 48 -1.28 7.30 -6.03
C SER A 48 0.15 7.80 -5.91
N ASP A 49 1.12 7.10 -6.47
CA ASP A 49 2.52 7.53 -6.45
C ASP A 49 2.79 8.65 -7.46
N LEU A 50 1.99 8.81 -8.52
CA LEU A 50 2.18 9.89 -9.48
C LEU A 50 2.26 11.29 -8.83
N PRO A 51 1.27 11.74 -8.02
CA PRO A 51 1.40 13.01 -7.32
C PRO A 51 2.56 13.04 -6.33
N VAL A 52 2.89 11.91 -5.71
CA VAL A 52 4.04 11.80 -4.78
C VAL A 52 5.35 12.02 -5.52
N ILE A 53 5.54 11.34 -6.67
CA ILE A 53 6.74 11.48 -7.51
C ILE A 53 6.89 12.91 -7.99
N VAL A 54 5.82 13.50 -8.52
CA VAL A 54 5.82 14.90 -9.00
C VAL A 54 6.21 15.84 -7.85
N LEU A 55 5.60 15.68 -6.67
CA LEU A 55 5.90 16.48 -5.50
C LEU A 55 7.38 16.35 -5.10
N VAL A 56 7.89 15.13 -5.01
CA VAL A 56 9.29 14.84 -4.63
C VAL A 56 10.27 15.40 -5.65
N LEU A 57 10.02 15.22 -6.95
CA LEU A 57 10.91 15.71 -8.01
C LEU A 57 10.90 17.24 -8.13
N LEU A 58 9.74 17.90 -7.91
CA LEU A 58 9.64 19.37 -7.97
C LEU A 58 10.26 20.05 -6.74
N VAL A 59 10.09 19.48 -5.56
CA VAL A 59 10.58 20.07 -4.29
C VAL A 59 12.04 19.71 -4.00
N LEU A 60 12.59 18.81 -4.79
CA LEU A 60 14.04 18.49 -4.88
C LEU A 60 14.73 17.98 -3.62
N THR A 61 14.11 17.58 -2.54
CA THR A 61 14.91 16.89 -1.52
C THR A 61 14.20 16.42 -0.25
N LYS A 62 13.22 17.12 0.25
CA LYS A 62 12.62 16.69 1.55
C LYS A 62 11.16 17.14 1.61
N ILE A 63 10.27 16.21 1.80
CA ILE A 63 8.90 16.56 2.17
C ILE A 63 8.97 17.21 3.55
N PRO A 64 8.39 18.41 3.74
CA PRO A 64 8.38 19.06 5.04
C PRO A 64 7.78 18.14 6.11
N PRO A 65 8.35 18.08 7.32
CA PRO A 65 7.85 17.23 8.40
C PRO A 65 6.36 17.47 8.70
N GLN A 66 5.90 18.71 8.56
CA GLN A 66 4.48 19.09 8.75
C GLN A 66 3.55 18.40 7.75
N VAL A 67 3.97 18.28 6.48
CA VAL A 67 3.19 17.57 5.46
C VAL A 67 3.11 16.08 5.78
N LEU A 68 4.21 15.46 6.22
CA LEU A 68 4.19 14.05 6.66
C LEU A 68 3.30 13.86 7.89
N ALA A 69 3.35 14.78 8.86
CA ALA A 69 2.50 14.74 10.04
C ALA A 69 1.00 14.83 9.69
N ILE A 70 0.62 15.74 8.79
CA ILE A 70 -0.76 15.86 8.30
C ILE A 70 -1.21 14.59 7.58
N LEU A 71 -0.35 14.02 6.71
CA LEU A 71 -0.65 12.79 6.00
C LEU A 71 -0.82 11.61 6.97
N GLN A 72 0.05 11.50 7.98
CA GLN A 72 -0.05 10.48 9.02
C GLN A 72 -1.35 10.63 9.82
N PHE A 73 -1.71 11.85 10.22
CA PHE A 73 -2.96 12.10 10.94
C PHE A 73 -4.19 11.73 10.10
N ALA A 74 -4.28 12.22 8.86
CA ALA A 74 -5.37 11.90 7.94
C ALA A 74 -5.42 10.39 7.62
N GLY A 75 -4.26 9.77 7.39
CA GLY A 75 -4.13 8.33 7.18
C GLY A 75 -4.57 7.51 8.38
N GLY A 76 -4.21 7.93 9.58
CA GLY A 76 -4.63 7.29 10.82
C GLY A 76 -6.15 7.30 10.99
N MET A 77 -6.81 8.44 10.75
CA MET A 77 -8.27 8.54 10.75
C MET A 77 -8.92 7.61 9.71
N TYR A 78 -8.37 7.58 8.49
CA TYR A 78 -8.88 6.73 7.43
C TYR A 78 -8.70 5.23 7.75
N LEU A 79 -7.57 4.84 8.34
CA LEU A 79 -7.35 3.45 8.76
C LEU A 79 -8.29 3.02 9.89
N LEU A 80 -8.61 3.90 10.83
CA LEU A 80 -9.62 3.61 11.86
C LEU A 80 -11.02 3.46 11.25
N TYR A 81 -11.36 4.25 10.24
CA TYR A 81 -12.59 4.05 9.47
C TYR A 81 -12.61 2.67 8.79
N LEU A 82 -11.50 2.23 8.17
CA LEU A 82 -11.39 0.90 7.57
C LEU A 82 -11.44 -0.22 8.62
N ALA A 83 -10.85 0.00 9.81
CA ALA A 83 -10.97 -0.93 10.94
C ALA A 83 -12.44 -1.13 11.35
N PHE A 84 -13.19 -0.06 11.43
CA PHE A 84 -14.61 -0.11 11.76
C PHE A 84 -15.45 -0.82 10.68
N GLU A 85 -15.16 -0.56 9.40
CA GLU A 85 -15.82 -1.24 8.27
C GLU A 85 -15.48 -2.76 8.29
N ALA A 86 -14.21 -3.11 8.50
CA ALA A 86 -13.78 -4.50 8.62
C ALA A 86 -14.40 -5.20 9.85
N TYR A 87 -14.54 -4.50 10.97
CA TYR A 87 -15.20 -5.00 12.17
C TYR A 87 -16.69 -5.30 11.93
N LYS A 88 -17.41 -4.42 11.22
CA LYS A 88 -18.81 -4.71 10.82
C LYS A 88 -18.89 -5.98 9.97
N ASN A 89 -17.97 -6.14 9.01
CA ASN A 89 -17.90 -7.33 8.16
C ASN A 89 -17.57 -8.59 9.00
N TRP A 90 -16.66 -8.49 9.95
CA TRP A 90 -16.32 -9.58 10.86
C TRP A 90 -17.49 -10.03 11.73
N ARG A 91 -18.26 -9.06 12.27
CA ARG A 91 -19.47 -9.37 13.07
C ARG A 91 -20.60 -10.00 12.26
N ARG A 92 -20.75 -9.58 11.00
CA ARG A 92 -21.78 -10.07 10.06
C ARG A 92 -21.28 -11.20 9.16
N PHE A 93 -20.13 -11.80 9.52
CA PHE A 93 -19.52 -12.82 8.68
C PHE A 93 -20.48 -14.02 8.55
N ASP A 94 -20.96 -14.24 7.31
CA ASP A 94 -21.66 -15.43 6.87
C ASP A 94 -20.83 -16.09 5.77
N ALA A 95 -20.50 -17.37 5.96
CA ALA A 95 -19.71 -18.13 5.01
C ALA A 95 -20.35 -18.27 3.62
N ASN A 96 -21.68 -18.16 3.58
CA ASN A 96 -22.48 -18.34 2.37
C ASN A 96 -22.75 -17.03 1.59
N VAL A 97 -22.48 -15.87 2.21
CA VAL A 97 -22.70 -14.56 1.60
C VAL A 97 -21.38 -13.99 1.08
N GLN A 98 -21.27 -13.86 -0.24
CA GLN A 98 -20.17 -13.09 -0.83
C GLN A 98 -20.47 -11.58 -0.73
N PRO A 99 -19.56 -10.77 -0.12
CA PRO A 99 -19.75 -9.33 -0.08
C PRO A 99 -19.76 -8.76 -1.50
N GLY A 100 -20.86 -8.17 -1.88
CA GLY A 100 -21.07 -7.55 -3.19
C GLY A 100 -20.52 -6.12 -3.26
N VAL A 101 -19.21 -5.90 -2.98
CA VAL A 101 -18.61 -4.56 -3.13
C VAL A 101 -18.14 -4.38 -4.57
N SER A 102 -18.51 -3.25 -5.19
CA SER A 102 -18.10 -2.95 -6.56
C SER A 102 -16.57 -2.77 -6.62
N ALA A 103 -15.94 -3.31 -7.69
CA ALA A 103 -14.49 -3.22 -7.88
C ALA A 103 -13.98 -1.76 -7.90
N GLN A 104 -14.75 -0.83 -8.46
CA GLN A 104 -14.40 0.60 -8.51
C GLN A 104 -14.29 1.24 -7.13
N LYS A 105 -15.20 0.93 -6.20
CA LYS A 105 -15.11 1.45 -4.82
C LYS A 105 -13.87 0.91 -4.11
N ASN A 106 -13.45 -0.31 -4.41
CA ASN A 106 -12.25 -0.90 -3.81
C ASN A 106 -10.95 -0.29 -4.36
N ILE A 107 -10.87 0.04 -5.67
CA ILE A 107 -9.70 0.73 -6.24
C ILE A 107 -9.54 2.11 -5.61
N PHE A 108 -10.62 2.88 -5.50
CA PHE A 108 -10.56 4.19 -4.85
C PHE A 108 -10.06 4.10 -3.40
N LYS A 109 -10.57 3.14 -2.62
CA LYS A 109 -10.08 2.87 -1.26
C LYS A 109 -8.60 2.50 -1.24
N ALA A 110 -8.14 1.66 -2.18
CA ALA A 110 -6.75 1.26 -2.30
C ALA A 110 -5.83 2.47 -2.58
N VAL A 111 -6.24 3.36 -3.50
CA VAL A 111 -5.54 4.60 -3.82
C VAL A 111 -5.46 5.50 -2.60
N LEU A 112 -6.57 5.69 -1.86
CA LEU A 112 -6.56 6.50 -0.64
C LEU A 112 -5.67 5.90 0.46
N VAL A 113 -5.71 4.58 0.68
CA VAL A 113 -4.82 3.91 1.65
C VAL A 113 -3.36 4.18 1.33
N ASN A 114 -2.98 4.08 0.05
CA ASN A 114 -1.59 4.32 -0.36
C ASN A 114 -1.23 5.81 -0.36
N LEU A 115 -2.16 6.68 -0.75
CA LEU A 115 -1.95 8.14 -0.76
C LEU A 115 -1.74 8.70 0.66
N PHE A 116 -2.49 8.20 1.65
CA PHE A 116 -2.33 8.58 3.06
C PHE A 116 -1.26 7.77 3.80
N ASN A 117 -0.62 6.83 3.13
CA ASN A 117 0.50 6.09 3.69
C ASN A 117 1.79 6.94 3.58
N PRO A 118 2.52 7.21 4.67
CA PRO A 118 3.76 7.98 4.60
C PRO A 118 4.91 7.24 3.87
N ASN A 119 4.85 5.90 3.79
CA ASN A 119 5.94 5.09 3.24
C ASN A 119 6.30 5.42 1.78
N PRO A 120 5.35 5.61 0.83
CA PRO A 120 5.67 6.06 -0.52
C PRO A 120 6.43 7.39 -0.55
N TYR A 121 6.00 8.36 0.28
CA TYR A 121 6.67 9.67 0.36
C TYR A 121 8.11 9.56 0.83
N LEU A 122 8.35 8.77 1.89
CA LEU A 122 9.69 8.50 2.40
C LEU A 122 10.53 7.71 1.39
N GLY A 123 9.94 6.67 0.78
CA GLY A 123 10.61 5.84 -0.22
C GLY A 123 11.03 6.65 -1.45
N TRP A 124 10.16 7.49 -1.98
CA TRP A 124 10.49 8.35 -3.11
C TRP A 124 11.44 9.47 -2.74
N SER A 125 11.30 10.10 -1.55
CA SER A 125 12.19 11.19 -1.13
C SER A 125 13.61 10.73 -0.83
N LEU A 126 13.77 9.57 -0.17
CA LEU A 126 15.05 9.14 0.38
C LEU A 126 15.76 8.10 -0.49
N VAL A 127 15.04 7.34 -1.30
CA VAL A 127 15.59 6.19 -2.03
C VAL A 127 15.37 6.31 -3.53
N MET A 128 14.12 6.22 -3.99
CA MET A 128 13.81 6.14 -5.42
C MET A 128 14.08 7.45 -6.15
N GLY A 129 13.73 8.60 -5.57
CA GLY A 129 13.93 9.91 -6.18
C GLY A 129 15.42 10.22 -6.43
N PRO A 130 16.30 10.17 -5.42
CA PRO A 130 17.73 10.33 -5.62
C PRO A 130 18.31 9.35 -6.64
N MET A 131 17.88 8.07 -6.59
CA MET A 131 18.36 7.07 -7.54
C MET A 131 17.84 7.32 -8.97
N LEU A 132 16.61 7.80 -9.10
CA LEU A 132 16.02 8.19 -10.39
C LEU A 132 16.77 9.38 -11.00
N ILE A 133 17.03 10.43 -10.21
CA ILE A 133 17.77 11.61 -10.66
C ILE A 133 19.18 11.23 -11.10
N LYS A 134 19.90 10.45 -10.27
CA LYS A 134 21.22 9.95 -10.61
C LYS A 134 21.20 9.14 -11.91
N GLY A 135 20.31 8.17 -12.02
CA GLY A 135 20.19 7.35 -13.23
C GLY A 135 19.87 8.17 -14.47
N TRP A 136 18.98 9.14 -14.32
CA TRP A 136 18.58 10.03 -15.44
C TRP A 136 19.72 10.93 -15.92
N THR A 137 20.55 11.47 -15.01
CA THR A 137 21.70 12.30 -15.35
C THR A 137 22.83 11.51 -16.02
N GLU A 138 23.01 10.24 -15.66
CA GLU A 138 23.98 9.37 -16.34
C GLU A 138 23.50 8.98 -17.74
N ALA A 139 22.25 8.55 -17.88
CA ALA A 139 21.55 8.30 -19.15
C ALA A 139 20.05 8.17 -18.87
N PRO A 140 19.16 8.83 -19.65
CA PRO A 140 17.70 8.73 -19.46
C PRO A 140 17.18 7.29 -19.41
N ALA A 141 17.79 6.38 -20.16
CA ALA A 141 17.45 4.96 -20.16
C ALA A 141 17.61 4.30 -18.79
N ASN A 142 18.55 4.74 -17.95
CA ASN A 142 18.74 4.22 -16.60
C ASN A 142 17.55 4.55 -15.69
N GLY A 143 17.03 5.79 -15.77
CA GLY A 143 15.84 6.20 -15.03
C GLY A 143 14.59 5.43 -15.47
N ILE A 144 14.40 5.24 -16.77
CA ILE A 144 13.28 4.46 -17.31
C ILE A 144 13.34 3.01 -16.81
N VAL A 145 14.50 2.38 -16.91
CA VAL A 145 14.71 0.97 -16.51
C VAL A 145 14.54 0.79 -14.99
N LEU A 146 14.98 1.76 -14.19
CA LEU A 146 14.76 1.78 -12.73
C LEU A 146 13.26 1.74 -12.41
N VAL A 147 12.50 2.67 -12.97
CA VAL A 147 11.05 2.81 -12.71
C VAL A 147 10.29 1.59 -13.26
N ALA A 148 10.64 1.13 -14.46
CA ALA A 148 10.04 -0.06 -15.06
C ALA A 148 10.32 -1.31 -14.21
N GLY A 149 11.57 -1.50 -13.75
CA GLY A 149 11.95 -2.60 -12.86
C GLY A 149 11.21 -2.55 -11.54
N PHE A 150 11.09 -1.38 -10.95
CA PHE A 150 10.36 -1.18 -9.69
C PHE A 150 8.88 -1.53 -9.81
N TYR A 151 8.15 -0.88 -10.73
CA TYR A 151 6.70 -1.08 -10.81
C TYR A 151 6.31 -2.45 -11.36
N SER A 152 7.02 -2.98 -12.35
CA SER A 152 6.74 -4.33 -12.84
C SER A 152 6.91 -5.39 -11.75
N SER A 153 8.01 -5.31 -10.99
CA SER A 153 8.27 -6.24 -9.89
C SER A 153 7.32 -6.03 -8.71
N MET A 154 6.98 -4.79 -8.38
CA MET A 154 6.00 -4.47 -7.35
C MET A 154 4.63 -5.08 -7.66
N VAL A 155 4.18 -5.00 -8.91
CA VAL A 155 2.93 -5.63 -9.35
C VAL A 155 3.02 -7.15 -9.24
N ILE A 156 4.11 -7.76 -9.75
CA ILE A 156 4.30 -9.21 -9.70
C ILE A 156 4.32 -9.72 -8.25
N TYR A 157 5.10 -9.10 -7.37
CA TYR A 157 5.18 -9.49 -5.97
C TYR A 157 3.87 -9.27 -5.22
N SER A 158 3.17 -8.17 -5.50
CA SER A 158 1.86 -7.89 -4.90
C SER A 158 0.80 -8.89 -5.37
N ILE A 159 0.80 -9.29 -6.65
CA ILE A 159 -0.08 -10.37 -7.14
C ILE A 159 0.22 -11.68 -6.42
N ALA A 160 1.50 -12.04 -6.29
CA ALA A 160 1.90 -13.25 -5.57
C ALA A 160 1.41 -13.21 -4.11
N MET A 161 1.57 -12.08 -3.41
CA MET A 161 1.05 -11.90 -2.06
C MET A 161 -0.48 -11.99 -1.99
N VAL A 162 -1.20 -11.36 -2.92
CA VAL A 162 -2.67 -11.43 -3.00
C VAL A 162 -3.15 -12.86 -3.16
N VAL A 163 -2.51 -13.65 -4.04
CA VAL A 163 -2.83 -15.05 -4.25
C VAL A 163 -2.55 -15.88 -2.99
N LEU A 164 -1.38 -15.64 -2.35
CA LEU A 164 -1.01 -16.30 -1.10
C LEU A 164 -2.02 -15.99 0.02
N PHE A 165 -2.40 -14.73 0.19
CA PHE A 165 -3.40 -14.32 1.18
C PHE A 165 -4.78 -14.92 0.89
N ALA A 166 -5.18 -14.97 -0.38
CA ALA A 166 -6.46 -15.55 -0.76
C ALA A 166 -6.50 -17.09 -0.54
N ALA A 167 -5.35 -17.76 -0.58
CA ALA A 167 -5.27 -19.18 -0.23
C ALA A 167 -5.67 -19.45 1.23
N ALA A 168 -5.48 -18.50 2.13
CA ALA A 168 -5.97 -18.62 3.51
C ALA A 168 -7.49 -18.80 3.60
N ARG A 169 -8.24 -18.28 2.61
CA ARG A 169 -9.70 -18.47 2.53
C ARG A 169 -10.10 -19.93 2.28
N SER A 170 -9.28 -20.71 1.56
CA SER A 170 -9.57 -22.12 1.25
C SER A 170 -9.52 -23.04 2.47
N PHE A 171 -8.94 -22.58 3.59
CA PHE A 171 -8.91 -23.32 4.85
C PHE A 171 -10.23 -23.27 5.64
N GLY A 172 -11.28 -22.69 5.06
CA GLY A 172 -12.65 -22.74 5.58
C GLY A 172 -13.11 -21.47 6.32
N PRO A 173 -14.40 -21.45 6.73
CA PRO A 173 -15.04 -20.26 7.28
C PRO A 173 -14.41 -19.74 8.58
N ARG A 174 -13.93 -20.65 9.43
CA ARG A 174 -13.29 -20.29 10.71
C ARG A 174 -12.00 -19.50 10.47
N ILE A 175 -11.16 -19.98 9.55
CA ILE A 175 -9.90 -19.31 9.20
C ILE A 175 -10.17 -17.97 8.53
N SER A 176 -11.15 -17.91 7.61
CA SER A 176 -11.55 -16.65 6.97
C SER A 176 -12.01 -15.61 8.00
N ARG A 177 -12.83 -16.01 8.99
CA ARG A 177 -13.29 -15.11 10.06
C ARG A 177 -12.14 -14.62 10.95
N ILE A 178 -11.21 -15.52 11.32
CA ILE A 178 -10.00 -15.14 12.07
C ILE A 178 -9.16 -14.15 11.27
N SER A 179 -8.95 -14.39 9.98
CA SER A 179 -8.15 -13.53 9.10
C SER A 179 -8.77 -12.13 8.95
N ILE A 180 -10.11 -12.02 8.86
CA ILE A 180 -10.79 -10.71 8.89
C ILE A 180 -10.57 -10.02 10.24
N GLY A 181 -10.62 -10.75 11.36
CA GLY A 181 -10.31 -10.24 12.70
C GLY A 181 -8.88 -9.70 12.81
N ILE A 182 -7.90 -10.41 12.23
CA ILE A 182 -6.51 -9.94 12.13
C ILE A 182 -6.43 -8.63 11.33
N SER A 183 -7.19 -8.51 10.22
CA SER A 183 -7.23 -7.26 9.44
C SER A 183 -7.79 -6.09 10.27
N VAL A 184 -8.83 -6.32 11.09
CA VAL A 184 -9.37 -5.30 12.01
C VAL A 184 -8.29 -4.80 12.97
N LEU A 185 -7.58 -5.73 13.59
CA LEU A 185 -6.49 -5.39 14.52
C LEU A 185 -5.35 -4.65 13.83
N ALA A 186 -4.96 -5.10 12.63
CA ALA A 186 -3.93 -4.45 11.84
C ALA A 186 -4.31 -3.00 11.48
N PHE A 187 -5.52 -2.77 10.95
CA PHE A 187 -5.99 -1.42 10.64
C PHE A 187 -6.08 -0.54 11.88
N ALA A 188 -6.57 -1.07 13.01
CA ALA A 188 -6.64 -0.33 14.26
C ALA A 188 -5.23 0.03 14.78
N ALA A 189 -4.31 -0.91 14.80
CA ALA A 189 -2.93 -0.69 15.25
C ALA A 189 -2.20 0.35 14.37
N PHE A 190 -2.24 0.19 13.03
CA PHE A 190 -1.65 1.17 12.12
C PHE A 190 -2.36 2.53 12.21
N GLY A 191 -3.68 2.56 12.36
CA GLY A 191 -4.45 3.79 12.51
C GLY A 191 -4.05 4.56 13.77
N ILE A 192 -3.99 3.90 14.93
CA ILE A 192 -3.53 4.51 16.18
C ILE A 192 -2.09 4.98 16.08
N TYR A 193 -1.20 4.13 15.53
CA TYR A 193 0.20 4.50 15.33
C TYR A 193 0.35 5.75 14.47
N GLN A 194 -0.35 5.82 13.33
CA GLN A 194 -0.29 6.99 12.44
C GLN A 194 -0.91 8.24 13.07
N LEU A 195 -2.01 8.11 13.82
CA LEU A 195 -2.56 9.26 14.57
C LEU A 195 -1.56 9.79 15.59
N TRP A 196 -0.95 8.90 16.36
CA TRP A 196 0.04 9.31 17.35
C TRP A 196 1.27 9.96 16.69
N ALA A 197 1.81 9.36 15.64
CA ALA A 197 2.94 9.91 14.89
C ALA A 197 2.60 11.26 14.23
N GLY A 198 1.37 11.41 13.69
CA GLY A 198 0.90 12.67 13.13
C GLY A 198 0.78 13.77 14.18
N LEU A 199 0.19 13.47 15.33
CA LEU A 199 0.06 14.42 16.43
C LEU A 199 1.42 14.87 16.99
N THR A 200 2.34 13.92 17.23
CA THR A 200 3.67 14.24 17.75
C THR A 200 4.56 14.95 16.72
N GLY A 201 4.33 14.74 15.44
CA GLY A 201 5.03 15.42 14.36
C GLY A 201 4.50 16.83 14.05
N MET A 202 3.35 17.21 14.62
CA MET A 202 2.78 18.58 14.54
C MET A 202 3.22 19.47 15.70
N LEU A 203 3.69 18.90 16.80
CA LEU A 203 4.20 19.59 18.00
C LEU A 203 5.67 19.91 17.85
#